data_93ef0c645da08f784c68f282e19b0ceb
#
_entry.id   93ef0c645da08f784c68f282e19b0ceb
#
_cell.length_a   1.000
_cell.length_b   1.000
_cell.length_c   1.000
_cell.angle_alpha   90.00
_cell.angle_beta   90.00
_cell.angle_gamma   90.00
#
_symmetry.space_group_name_H-M   'P 1'
#
loop_
_entity.id
_entity.type
_entity.pdbx_description
1 polymer ?
#
loop_
_entity_poly.entity_id
_entity_poly.type
_entity_poly.pdbx_seq_one_letter_code
_entity_poly.pdbx_strand_id
1 'polypeptide(L)'
;MSLIQSSLPSSKYSKKCPYSMTPIGICIHNTYNDAPAINEITYMKNNDSSTSYHIAVDDKEAIQAIPFNRNAFHAGDGGNGTGNRKYIAVEICYSRSGGERFKKAESRAANEVATILKQYGWGIDRVKAHRDFAKKDCPHRTNMTEFKKLVQNELNKLTNKTQPQTYDNAIIYSGDRDKSVAIIMKEYLPNSTIVDIADYKSYMCRNAYAIGGGASKGLEKFPDNVTKFVGNDFKETYRLVVEWLESKKYM
;
A
#
# COMPACT_ATOMS: atom_id res chain seq x y z
N MET A 1 5.48 -6.26 14.50
CA MET A 1 5.93 -7.59 15.01
C MET A 1 7.20 -7.95 14.25
N SER A 2 8.11 -8.70 14.84
CA SER A 2 9.39 -9.07 14.20
C SER A 2 9.30 -10.42 13.56
N LEU A 3 9.95 -10.61 12.40
CA LEU A 3 10.15 -11.91 11.77
C LEU A 3 10.81 -12.89 12.75
N ILE A 4 10.22 -14.06 12.95
CA ILE A 4 10.83 -15.14 13.72
C ILE A 4 11.94 -15.75 12.88
N GLN A 5 13.15 -15.83 13.45
CA GLN A 5 14.28 -16.40 12.74
C GLN A 5 14.32 -17.94 12.96
N SER A 6 14.22 -18.68 11.86
CA SER A 6 14.36 -20.14 11.85
C SER A 6 15.28 -20.55 10.70
N SER A 7 16.57 -20.20 10.84
CA SER A 7 17.55 -20.25 9.77
C SER A 7 17.71 -21.64 9.13
N LEU A 8 17.84 -21.65 7.80
CA LEU A 8 18.25 -22.81 7.04
C LEU A 8 19.68 -23.24 7.47
N PRO A 9 19.93 -24.55 7.73
CA PRO A 9 21.28 -25.02 8.00
C PRO A 9 22.25 -24.70 6.86
N SER A 10 23.47 -24.27 7.19
CA SER A 10 24.47 -23.92 6.18
C SER A 10 24.82 -25.06 5.23
N SER A 11 24.73 -26.32 5.70
CA SER A 11 24.88 -27.54 4.87
C SER A 11 23.86 -27.64 3.72
N LYS A 12 22.73 -26.93 3.79
CA LYS A 12 21.69 -26.88 2.73
C LYS A 12 21.86 -25.69 1.79
N TYR A 13 22.80 -24.77 2.04
CA TYR A 13 22.97 -23.55 1.25
C TYR A 13 23.31 -23.84 -0.22
N SER A 14 24.22 -24.77 -0.48
CA SER A 14 24.60 -25.15 -1.85
C SER A 14 23.42 -25.61 -2.71
N LYS A 15 22.39 -26.17 -2.09
CA LYS A 15 21.19 -26.68 -2.76
C LYS A 15 20.06 -25.63 -2.82
N LYS A 16 19.83 -24.89 -1.73
CA LYS A 16 18.65 -24.05 -1.53
C LYS A 16 18.86 -22.58 -1.84
N CYS A 17 20.07 -22.04 -1.57
CA CYS A 17 20.38 -20.62 -1.70
C CYS A 17 21.87 -20.37 -1.96
N PRO A 18 22.45 -20.99 -3.04
CA PRO A 18 23.90 -21.01 -3.25
C PRO A 18 24.53 -19.65 -3.52
N TYR A 19 23.75 -18.68 -3.97
CA TYR A 19 24.28 -17.43 -4.47
C TYR A 19 24.01 -16.24 -3.54
N SER A 20 24.93 -15.29 -3.49
CA SER A 20 24.67 -14.00 -2.89
C SER A 20 23.60 -13.24 -3.69
N MET A 21 22.84 -12.39 -3.01
CA MET A 21 21.77 -11.59 -3.60
C MET A 21 21.80 -10.16 -3.06
N THR A 22 21.64 -9.20 -3.94
CA THR A 22 21.17 -7.85 -3.60
C THR A 22 19.72 -7.77 -4.06
N PRO A 23 18.75 -7.81 -3.14
CA PRO A 23 17.35 -7.84 -3.53
C PRO A 23 16.91 -6.52 -4.14
N ILE A 24 15.97 -6.60 -5.10
CA ILE A 24 15.39 -5.43 -5.77
C ILE A 24 13.85 -5.39 -5.63
N GLY A 25 13.25 -6.37 -4.98
CA GLY A 25 11.82 -6.45 -4.79
C GLY A 25 11.39 -7.71 -4.04
N ILE A 26 10.09 -7.90 -3.95
CA ILE A 26 9.44 -9.00 -3.22
C ILE A 26 8.53 -9.77 -4.17
N CYS A 27 8.59 -11.10 -4.13
CA CYS A 27 7.73 -12.00 -4.89
C CYS A 27 6.75 -12.71 -3.95
N ILE A 28 5.47 -12.60 -4.25
CA ILE A 28 4.38 -13.17 -3.45
C ILE A 28 3.95 -14.52 -4.03
N HIS A 29 3.78 -15.48 -3.12
CA HIS A 29 3.33 -16.84 -3.40
C HIS A 29 2.20 -17.26 -2.48
N ASN A 30 1.51 -18.32 -2.87
CA ASN A 30 0.60 -19.07 -2.02
C ASN A 30 1.06 -20.54 -1.94
N THR A 31 1.08 -21.11 -0.74
CA THR A 31 1.59 -22.48 -0.48
C THR A 31 0.79 -23.59 -1.16
N TYR A 32 -0.45 -23.33 -1.59
CA TYR A 32 -1.37 -24.30 -2.20
C TYR A 32 -1.76 -25.46 -1.27
N ASN A 33 -1.57 -25.29 0.03
CA ASN A 33 -1.96 -26.23 1.08
C ASN A 33 -2.51 -25.49 2.31
N ASP A 34 -2.72 -26.19 3.43
CA ASP A 34 -3.25 -25.64 4.69
C ASP A 34 -2.30 -25.85 5.86
N ALA A 35 -1.00 -25.99 5.59
CA ALA A 35 0.00 -26.08 6.62
C ALA A 35 0.31 -24.69 7.24
N PRO A 36 0.64 -24.61 8.52
CA PRO A 36 1.14 -23.38 9.15
C PRO A 36 2.57 -23.07 8.72
N ALA A 37 3.01 -21.83 8.93
CA ALA A 37 4.32 -21.34 8.50
C ALA A 37 5.48 -22.18 9.02
N ILE A 38 5.41 -22.62 10.26
CA ILE A 38 6.48 -23.47 10.85
C ILE A 38 6.61 -24.80 10.11
N ASN A 39 5.51 -25.42 9.68
CA ASN A 39 5.54 -26.67 8.94
C ASN A 39 6.12 -26.46 7.53
N GLU A 40 5.76 -25.38 6.86
CA GLU A 40 6.32 -25.00 5.56
C GLU A 40 7.84 -24.83 5.65
N ILE A 41 8.33 -24.08 6.64
CA ILE A 41 9.75 -23.85 6.86
C ILE A 41 10.46 -25.17 7.21
N THR A 42 9.87 -26.00 8.07
CA THR A 42 10.43 -27.28 8.46
C THR A 42 10.53 -28.24 7.27
N TYR A 43 9.47 -28.32 6.46
CA TYR A 43 9.46 -29.11 5.23
C TYR A 43 10.55 -28.65 4.25
N MET A 44 10.65 -27.33 4.00
CA MET A 44 11.67 -26.77 3.12
C MET A 44 13.09 -27.11 3.59
N LYS A 45 13.37 -27.04 4.90
CA LYS A 45 14.69 -27.34 5.47
C LYS A 45 15.06 -28.82 5.33
N ASN A 46 14.08 -29.72 5.45
CA ASN A 46 14.33 -31.15 5.58
C ASN A 46 14.31 -31.90 4.24
N ASN A 47 13.65 -31.36 3.22
CA ASN A 47 13.61 -32.02 1.92
C ASN A 47 14.87 -31.74 1.07
N ASP A 48 15.07 -32.58 0.04
CA ASP A 48 16.20 -32.48 -0.87
C ASP A 48 15.92 -31.75 -2.21
N SER A 49 14.72 -31.16 -2.36
CA SER A 49 14.42 -30.28 -3.48
C SER A 49 15.28 -29.01 -3.41
N SER A 50 15.58 -28.39 -4.55
CA SER A 50 16.17 -27.05 -4.59
C SER A 50 15.16 -25.94 -4.27
N THR A 51 13.86 -26.21 -4.41
CA THR A 51 12.81 -25.21 -4.12
C THR A 51 12.97 -24.63 -2.74
N SER A 52 12.96 -23.32 -2.66
CA SER A 52 13.23 -22.59 -1.43
C SER A 52 12.61 -21.19 -1.49
N TYR A 53 12.40 -20.59 -0.33
CA TYR A 53 11.83 -19.25 -0.17
C TYR A 53 12.36 -18.61 1.10
N HIS A 54 12.22 -17.28 1.23
CA HIS A 54 12.81 -16.55 2.35
C HIS A 54 11.92 -16.58 3.58
N ILE A 55 10.62 -16.40 3.39
CA ILE A 55 9.64 -16.23 4.46
C ILE A 55 8.40 -17.10 4.19
N ALA A 56 7.86 -17.72 5.23
CA ALA A 56 6.50 -18.25 5.26
C ALA A 56 5.68 -17.47 6.30
N VAL A 57 4.40 -17.17 5.98
CA VAL A 57 3.52 -16.36 6.82
C VAL A 57 2.18 -17.06 7.00
N ASP A 58 1.75 -17.18 8.24
CA ASP A 58 0.43 -17.70 8.59
C ASP A 58 -0.39 -16.72 9.45
N ASP A 59 -1.51 -17.17 10.00
CA ASP A 59 -2.42 -16.35 10.82
C ASP A 59 -1.83 -15.96 12.19
N LYS A 60 -0.72 -16.58 12.61
CA LYS A 60 -0.09 -16.39 13.92
C LYS A 60 1.29 -15.79 13.85
N GLU A 61 2.08 -16.18 12.84
CA GLU A 61 3.50 -15.84 12.78
C GLU A 61 4.01 -15.66 11.34
N ALA A 62 5.17 -15.01 11.24
CA ALA A 62 5.96 -14.90 10.02
C ALA A 62 7.38 -15.38 10.32
N ILE A 63 7.86 -16.38 9.57
CA ILE A 63 9.12 -17.08 9.85
C ILE A 63 10.08 -16.91 8.69
N GLN A 64 11.27 -16.38 8.96
CA GLN A 64 12.35 -16.27 7.99
C GLN A 64 13.32 -17.44 8.10
N ALA A 65 13.59 -18.12 6.97
CA ALA A 65 14.55 -19.21 6.89
C ALA A 65 15.82 -18.86 6.11
N ILE A 66 15.72 -18.07 5.06
CA ILE A 66 16.85 -17.66 4.23
C ILE A 66 17.07 -16.16 4.41
N PRO A 67 18.32 -15.70 4.69
CA PRO A 67 18.61 -14.28 4.80
C PRO A 67 18.47 -13.58 3.45
N PHE A 68 18.07 -12.30 3.45
CA PHE A 68 17.74 -11.55 2.24
C PHE A 68 18.96 -11.26 1.33
N ASN A 69 20.15 -11.44 1.81
CA ASN A 69 21.37 -11.32 1.02
C ASN A 69 21.77 -12.62 0.29
N ARG A 70 20.90 -13.63 0.30
CA ARG A 70 21.04 -14.87 -0.46
C ARG A 70 19.81 -15.09 -1.35
N ASN A 71 20.02 -15.76 -2.49
CA ASN A 71 18.96 -16.12 -3.40
C ASN A 71 18.03 -17.22 -2.82
N ALA A 72 16.89 -17.45 -3.50
CA ALA A 72 16.07 -18.62 -3.29
C ALA A 72 15.54 -19.11 -4.65
N PHE A 73 15.14 -20.38 -4.74
CA PHE A 73 14.58 -20.97 -5.97
C PHE A 73 13.05 -21.10 -5.84
N HIS A 74 12.33 -20.06 -6.21
CA HIS A 74 10.88 -19.92 -6.01
C HIS A 74 10.10 -19.48 -7.24
N ALA A 75 10.76 -18.77 -8.17
CA ALA A 75 10.07 -18.03 -9.22
C ALA A 75 9.88 -18.80 -10.53
N GLY A 76 10.47 -20.01 -10.63
CA GLY A 76 10.35 -20.86 -11.82
C GLY A 76 11.05 -20.34 -13.07
N ASP A 77 11.85 -19.26 -12.97
CA ASP A 77 12.55 -18.59 -14.07
C ASP A 77 13.99 -19.05 -14.27
N GLY A 78 14.34 -20.23 -13.68
CA GLY A 78 15.65 -20.87 -13.82
C GLY A 78 16.72 -20.35 -12.86
N GLY A 79 17.89 -21.01 -12.85
CA GLY A 79 18.98 -20.72 -11.91
C GLY A 79 19.56 -19.30 -11.99
N ASN A 80 19.43 -18.65 -13.13
CA ASN A 80 19.91 -17.29 -13.40
C ASN A 80 18.76 -16.27 -13.56
N GLY A 81 17.51 -16.71 -13.36
CA GLY A 81 16.33 -15.87 -13.51
C GLY A 81 16.28 -14.74 -12.51
N THR A 82 15.69 -13.64 -12.90
CA THR A 82 15.62 -12.42 -12.09
C THR A 82 14.81 -12.64 -10.81
N GLY A 83 13.69 -13.38 -10.89
CA GLY A 83 12.88 -13.72 -9.74
C GLY A 83 13.67 -14.49 -8.69
N ASN A 84 14.30 -15.60 -9.09
CA ASN A 84 15.11 -16.43 -8.21
C ASN A 84 16.37 -15.70 -7.67
N ARG A 85 16.96 -14.80 -8.43
CA ARG A 85 18.26 -14.17 -8.11
C ARG A 85 18.15 -12.81 -7.43
N LYS A 86 16.98 -12.14 -7.49
CA LYS A 86 16.86 -10.75 -7.04
C LYS A 86 15.59 -10.44 -6.24
N TYR A 87 14.69 -11.40 -6.03
CA TYR A 87 13.45 -11.14 -5.30
C TYR A 87 13.37 -11.94 -4.00
N ILE A 88 12.93 -11.26 -2.94
CA ILE A 88 12.61 -11.87 -1.66
C ILE A 88 11.30 -12.63 -1.81
N ALA A 89 11.30 -13.93 -1.60
CA ALA A 89 10.11 -14.78 -1.71
C ALA A 89 9.33 -14.83 -0.41
N VAL A 90 8.02 -14.58 -0.48
CA VAL A 90 7.07 -14.66 0.64
C VAL A 90 5.96 -15.63 0.30
N GLU A 91 5.84 -16.71 1.07
CA GLU A 91 4.79 -17.71 0.97
C GLU A 91 3.66 -17.43 1.95
N ILE A 92 2.42 -17.26 1.46
CA ILE A 92 1.22 -17.07 2.28
C ILE A 92 0.53 -18.42 2.45
N CYS A 93 0.42 -18.86 3.71
CA CYS A 93 -0.13 -20.15 4.13
C CYS A 93 -1.65 -20.22 4.05
N TYR A 94 -2.22 -21.43 4.23
CA TYR A 94 -3.67 -21.73 4.23
C TYR A 94 -4.40 -21.39 2.94
N SER A 95 -3.69 -21.33 1.85
CA SER A 95 -4.25 -20.89 0.59
C SER A 95 -5.17 -21.89 -0.09
N ARG A 96 -5.13 -23.20 0.31
CA ARG A 96 -6.00 -24.23 -0.25
C ARG A 96 -7.44 -24.08 0.22
N SER A 97 -7.68 -24.08 1.51
CA SER A 97 -9.03 -23.90 2.09
C SER A 97 -9.48 -22.45 2.11
N GLY A 98 -8.57 -21.51 2.30
CA GLY A 98 -8.90 -20.12 2.41
C GLY A 98 -9.56 -19.76 3.74
N GLY A 99 -10.65 -18.96 3.69
CA GLY A 99 -11.40 -18.56 4.86
C GLY A 99 -10.67 -17.56 5.77
N GLU A 100 -11.08 -17.48 7.03
CA GLU A 100 -10.57 -16.48 7.98
C GLU A 100 -9.09 -16.66 8.32
N ARG A 101 -8.58 -17.88 8.34
CA ARG A 101 -7.14 -18.13 8.59
C ARG A 101 -6.29 -17.57 7.46
N PHE A 102 -6.71 -17.81 6.21
CA PHE A 102 -6.01 -17.26 5.05
C PHE A 102 -6.05 -15.73 5.03
N LYS A 103 -7.22 -15.11 5.31
CA LYS A 103 -7.33 -13.64 5.39
C LYS A 103 -6.39 -13.04 6.44
N LYS A 104 -6.26 -13.69 7.60
CA LYS A 104 -5.32 -13.26 8.65
C LYS A 104 -3.87 -13.45 8.21
N ALA A 105 -3.53 -14.56 7.55
CA ALA A 105 -2.21 -14.80 6.98
C ALA A 105 -1.86 -13.75 5.92
N GLU A 106 -2.80 -13.43 5.03
CA GLU A 106 -2.64 -12.42 3.98
C GLU A 106 -2.45 -11.01 4.56
N SER A 107 -3.24 -10.65 5.58
CA SER A 107 -3.09 -9.37 6.28
C SER A 107 -1.74 -9.27 7.00
N ARG A 108 -1.27 -10.35 7.64
CA ARG A 108 0.05 -10.40 8.26
C ARG A 108 1.16 -10.31 7.21
N ALA A 109 1.03 -11.02 6.09
CA ALA A 109 1.98 -10.94 5.00
C ALA A 109 2.08 -9.51 4.43
N ALA A 110 0.96 -8.79 4.34
CA ALA A 110 0.96 -7.39 3.92
C ALA A 110 1.76 -6.50 4.87
N ASN A 111 1.66 -6.72 6.18
CA ASN A 111 2.45 -5.99 7.19
C ASN A 111 3.95 -6.29 7.07
N GLU A 112 4.33 -7.57 6.93
CA GLU A 112 5.74 -7.96 6.78
C GLU A 112 6.34 -7.41 5.47
N VAL A 113 5.60 -7.49 4.37
CA VAL A 113 5.99 -6.92 3.07
C VAL A 113 6.18 -5.41 3.19
N ALA A 114 5.27 -4.69 3.83
CA ALA A 114 5.38 -3.25 4.07
C ALA A 114 6.63 -2.91 4.91
N THR A 115 6.93 -3.72 5.93
CA THR A 115 8.13 -3.56 6.77
C THR A 115 9.41 -3.71 5.94
N ILE A 116 9.47 -4.71 5.05
CA ILE A 116 10.60 -4.92 4.14
C ILE A 116 10.70 -3.77 3.14
N LEU A 117 9.59 -3.33 2.54
CA LEU A 117 9.58 -2.16 1.64
C LEU A 117 10.16 -0.92 2.32
N LYS A 118 9.74 -0.64 3.56
CA LYS A 118 10.28 0.46 4.37
C LYS A 118 11.78 0.31 4.61
N GLN A 119 12.23 -0.88 4.98
CA GLN A 119 13.65 -1.17 5.26
C GLN A 119 14.55 -0.86 4.06
N TYR A 120 14.09 -1.17 2.85
CA TYR A 120 14.84 -0.95 1.62
C TYR A 120 14.53 0.38 0.91
N GLY A 121 13.62 1.19 1.43
CA GLY A 121 13.16 2.42 0.78
C GLY A 121 12.42 2.19 -0.53
N TRP A 122 11.73 1.05 -0.66
CA TRP A 122 11.01 0.67 -1.87
C TRP A 122 9.54 1.09 -1.85
N GLY A 123 9.00 1.34 -3.04
CA GLY A 123 7.56 1.52 -3.26
C GLY A 123 6.84 0.21 -3.57
N ILE A 124 5.52 0.31 -3.71
CA ILE A 124 4.62 -0.82 -4.00
C ILE A 124 4.87 -1.48 -5.37
N ASP A 125 5.51 -0.79 -6.30
CA ASP A 125 5.94 -1.27 -7.61
C ASP A 125 6.93 -2.44 -7.51
N ARG A 126 7.63 -2.58 -6.37
CA ARG A 126 8.59 -3.64 -6.09
C ARG A 126 7.93 -4.95 -5.62
N VAL A 127 6.60 -4.95 -5.40
CA VAL A 127 5.85 -6.17 -5.07
C VAL A 127 5.33 -6.81 -6.34
N LYS A 128 5.78 -8.04 -6.60
CA LYS A 128 5.45 -8.85 -7.77
C LYS A 128 4.79 -10.16 -7.36
N ALA A 129 4.10 -10.80 -8.30
CA ALA A 129 3.56 -12.15 -8.17
C ALA A 129 4.50 -13.17 -8.79
N HIS A 130 4.43 -14.44 -8.39
CA HIS A 130 5.16 -15.52 -9.08
C HIS A 130 4.83 -15.57 -10.59
N ARG A 131 3.56 -15.34 -10.95
CA ARG A 131 3.12 -15.32 -12.36
C ARG A 131 3.78 -14.23 -13.23
N ASP A 132 4.45 -13.25 -12.61
CA ASP A 132 5.19 -12.21 -13.33
C ASP A 132 6.57 -12.70 -13.82
N PHE A 133 7.03 -13.88 -13.35
CA PHE A 133 8.32 -14.47 -13.67
C PHE A 133 8.21 -15.77 -14.48
N ALA A 134 7.15 -16.54 -14.27
CA ALA A 134 6.93 -17.82 -14.96
C ALA A 134 5.43 -18.04 -15.22
N LYS A 135 5.13 -18.85 -16.23
CA LYS A 135 3.76 -19.25 -16.58
C LYS A 135 3.21 -20.20 -15.49
N LYS A 136 2.82 -19.66 -14.35
CA LYS A 136 2.24 -20.41 -13.23
C LYS A 136 1.14 -19.61 -12.57
N ASP A 137 0.00 -20.25 -12.26
CA ASP A 137 -1.06 -19.62 -11.47
C ASP A 137 -0.66 -19.55 -9.99
N CYS A 138 0.18 -18.57 -9.67
CA CYS A 138 0.61 -18.28 -8.30
C CYS A 138 0.87 -16.76 -8.16
N PRO A 139 0.39 -16.16 -7.09
CA PRO A 139 -0.50 -16.72 -6.06
C PRO A 139 -1.90 -16.97 -6.65
N HIS A 140 -2.48 -18.13 -6.38
CA HIS A 140 -3.77 -18.55 -6.96
C HIS A 140 -4.98 -17.98 -6.21
N ARG A 141 -4.83 -17.71 -4.91
CA ARG A 141 -5.91 -17.18 -4.05
C ARG A 141 -5.79 -15.69 -3.77
N THR A 142 -4.57 -15.18 -3.63
CA THR A 142 -4.32 -13.76 -3.37
C THR A 142 -4.66 -12.91 -4.61
N ASN A 143 -5.62 -12.01 -4.47
CA ASN A 143 -5.84 -10.95 -5.45
C ASN A 143 -4.73 -9.89 -5.30
N MET A 144 -3.81 -9.83 -6.26
CA MET A 144 -2.64 -8.94 -6.15
C MET A 144 -2.99 -7.45 -6.12
N THR A 145 -4.11 -7.05 -6.73
CA THR A 145 -4.56 -5.64 -6.66
C THR A 145 -4.97 -5.28 -5.24
N GLU A 146 -5.80 -6.11 -4.62
CA GLU A 146 -6.25 -5.88 -3.24
C GLU A 146 -5.11 -6.08 -2.24
N PHE A 147 -4.26 -7.08 -2.43
CA PHE A 147 -3.08 -7.29 -1.59
C PHE A 147 -2.12 -6.09 -1.62
N LYS A 148 -1.84 -5.52 -2.80
CA LYS A 148 -1.02 -4.30 -2.91
C LYS A 148 -1.64 -3.10 -2.20
N LYS A 149 -2.97 -2.98 -2.17
CA LYS A 149 -3.66 -1.95 -1.36
C LYS A 149 -3.43 -2.18 0.14
N LEU A 150 -3.53 -3.42 0.63
CA LEU A 150 -3.22 -3.77 2.01
C LEU A 150 -1.77 -3.41 2.36
N VAL A 151 -0.81 -3.81 1.53
CA VAL A 151 0.61 -3.48 1.71
C VAL A 151 0.84 -1.97 1.74
N GLN A 152 0.21 -1.22 0.82
CA GLN A 152 0.36 0.24 0.78
C GLN A 152 -0.19 0.90 2.03
N ASN A 153 -1.33 0.42 2.55
CA ASN A 153 -1.92 0.92 3.78
C ASN A 153 -0.97 0.69 4.98
N GLU A 154 -0.39 -0.50 5.09
CA GLU A 154 0.59 -0.79 6.15
C GLU A 154 1.87 0.03 5.98
N LEU A 155 2.37 0.19 4.76
CA LEU A 155 3.55 1.03 4.47
C LEU A 155 3.31 2.49 4.86
N ASN A 156 2.12 3.03 4.58
CA ASN A 156 1.75 4.39 4.97
C ASN A 156 1.76 4.56 6.49
N LYS A 157 1.20 3.59 7.25
CA LYS A 157 1.26 3.58 8.72
C LYS A 157 2.70 3.60 9.24
N LEU A 158 3.56 2.75 8.66
CA LEU A 158 4.96 2.61 9.06
C LEU A 158 5.82 3.84 8.73
N THR A 159 5.47 4.58 7.69
CA THR A 159 6.21 5.77 7.24
C THR A 159 5.65 7.07 7.79
N ASN A 160 4.65 7.02 8.68
CA ASN A 160 3.87 8.17 9.13
C ASN A 160 3.31 9.02 7.96
N LYS A 161 3.23 8.43 6.77
CA LYS A 161 2.44 8.99 5.69
C LYS A 161 0.99 8.67 6.02
N THR A 162 0.36 9.53 6.81
CA THR A 162 -1.10 9.55 6.85
C THR A 162 -1.58 9.52 5.40
N GLN A 163 -2.45 8.56 5.07
CA GLN A 163 -3.26 8.69 3.84
C GLN A 163 -3.84 10.10 3.89
N PRO A 164 -3.75 10.89 2.83
CA PRO A 164 -4.52 12.12 2.80
C PRO A 164 -5.95 11.68 3.12
N GLN A 165 -6.50 12.21 4.21
CA GLN A 165 -7.89 11.92 4.54
C GLN A 165 -8.70 12.38 3.32
N THR A 166 -9.34 11.46 2.62
CA THR A 166 -10.16 11.81 1.48
C THR A 166 -11.48 12.32 2.00
N TYR A 167 -11.75 13.57 1.70
CA TYR A 167 -13.03 14.22 1.99
C TYR A 167 -13.92 14.17 0.76
N ASP A 168 -15.24 14.13 0.94
CA ASP A 168 -16.12 14.34 -0.20
C ASP A 168 -15.96 15.78 -0.70
N ASN A 169 -15.78 16.73 0.22
CA ASN A 169 -15.71 18.15 -0.09
C ASN A 169 -14.51 18.81 0.61
N ALA A 170 -13.65 19.48 -0.14
CA ALA A 170 -12.61 20.35 0.40
C ALA A 170 -12.90 21.80 0.04
N ILE A 171 -12.95 22.67 1.05
CA ILE A 171 -13.17 24.12 0.91
C ILE A 171 -11.81 24.79 1.07
N ILE A 172 -11.27 25.28 -0.03
CA ILE A 172 -9.91 25.79 -0.13
C ILE A 172 -9.92 27.31 -0.05
N TYR A 173 -9.11 27.87 0.82
CA TYR A 173 -9.01 29.30 1.04
C TYR A 173 -7.55 29.80 0.93
N SER A 174 -7.37 31.13 0.83
CA SER A 174 -6.06 31.77 0.90
C SER A 174 -6.19 33.07 1.73
N GLY A 175 -5.65 33.03 2.96
CA GLY A 175 -5.69 34.12 3.91
C GLY A 175 -6.95 34.17 4.79
N ASP A 176 -6.91 35.00 5.84
CA ASP A 176 -7.89 34.97 6.94
C ASP A 176 -9.31 35.39 6.54
N ARG A 177 -9.45 36.32 5.59
CA ARG A 177 -10.79 36.73 5.12
C ARG A 177 -11.51 35.58 4.41
N ASP A 178 -10.84 34.91 3.47
CA ASP A 178 -11.40 33.81 2.73
C ASP A 178 -11.64 32.61 3.66
N LYS A 179 -10.77 32.41 4.68
CA LYS A 179 -10.95 31.41 5.72
C LYS A 179 -12.25 31.57 6.48
N SER A 180 -12.67 32.79 6.78
CA SER A 180 -13.94 33.08 7.47
C SER A 180 -15.14 32.58 6.64
N VAL A 181 -15.12 32.81 5.34
CA VAL A 181 -16.15 32.30 4.41
C VAL A 181 -16.11 30.78 4.31
N ALA A 182 -14.91 30.19 4.24
CA ALA A 182 -14.74 28.73 4.20
C ALA A 182 -15.29 28.05 5.46
N ILE A 183 -15.13 28.66 6.64
CA ILE A 183 -15.72 28.15 7.90
C ILE A 183 -17.23 28.14 7.80
N ILE A 184 -17.85 29.22 7.33
CA ILE A 184 -19.32 29.30 7.17
C ILE A 184 -19.78 28.20 6.19
N MET A 185 -19.14 28.07 5.03
CA MET A 185 -19.51 27.05 4.06
C MET A 185 -19.41 25.62 4.66
N LYS A 186 -18.42 25.38 5.51
CA LYS A 186 -18.24 24.08 6.17
C LYS A 186 -19.40 23.70 7.09
N GLU A 187 -20.02 24.66 7.77
CA GLU A 187 -21.16 24.38 8.68
C GLU A 187 -22.37 23.80 7.93
N TYR A 188 -22.50 24.09 6.65
CA TYR A 188 -23.64 23.66 5.83
C TYR A 188 -23.29 22.52 4.86
N LEU A 189 -22.01 22.37 4.47
CA LEU A 189 -21.59 21.39 3.48
C LEU A 189 -21.17 20.09 4.18
N PRO A 190 -21.94 18.97 4.05
CA PRO A 190 -21.65 17.73 4.75
C PRO A 190 -20.34 17.10 4.30
N ASN A 191 -19.71 16.35 5.20
CA ASN A 191 -18.43 15.66 4.98
C ASN A 191 -17.37 16.55 4.31
N SER A 192 -17.22 17.75 4.85
CA SER A 192 -16.31 18.77 4.33
C SER A 192 -15.16 19.07 5.27
N THR A 193 -14.05 19.53 4.70
CA THR A 193 -12.91 20.12 5.43
C THR A 193 -12.53 21.45 4.84
N ILE A 194 -11.93 22.34 5.67
CA ILE A 194 -11.28 23.56 5.19
C ILE A 194 -9.79 23.35 5.07
N VAL A 195 -9.18 23.85 4.00
CA VAL A 195 -7.76 23.62 3.68
C VAL A 195 -7.14 24.94 3.20
N ASP A 196 -6.00 25.32 3.76
CA ASP A 196 -5.21 26.40 3.16
C ASP A 196 -4.67 25.95 1.80
N ILE A 197 -4.65 26.84 0.81
CA ILE A 197 -4.12 26.54 -0.53
C ILE A 197 -2.66 26.05 -0.49
N ALA A 198 -1.89 26.47 0.52
CA ALA A 198 -0.51 26.05 0.72
C ALA A 198 -0.41 24.55 1.08
N ASP A 199 -1.43 24.00 1.75
CA ASP A 199 -1.49 22.61 2.22
C ASP A 199 -2.30 21.70 1.28
N TYR A 200 -2.95 22.27 0.25
CA TYR A 200 -3.77 21.50 -0.68
C TYR A 200 -2.93 20.53 -1.53
N LYS A 201 -3.44 19.30 -1.65
CA LYS A 201 -2.84 18.24 -2.50
C LYS A 201 -3.90 17.68 -3.43
N SER A 202 -3.52 17.40 -4.68
CA SER A 202 -4.41 16.76 -5.66
C SER A 202 -5.05 15.50 -5.11
N TYR A 203 -6.30 15.27 -5.48
CA TYR A 203 -7.07 14.07 -5.14
C TYR A 203 -7.35 13.83 -3.65
N MET A 204 -7.17 14.85 -2.80
CA MET A 204 -7.55 14.76 -1.38
C MET A 204 -9.07 14.84 -1.15
N CYS A 205 -9.83 15.21 -2.15
CA CYS A 205 -11.29 15.31 -2.10
C CYS A 205 -11.93 14.92 -3.45
N ARG A 206 -13.24 14.67 -3.42
CA ARG A 206 -14.04 14.48 -4.64
C ARG A 206 -14.43 15.80 -5.28
N ASN A 207 -14.77 16.79 -4.45
CA ASN A 207 -15.18 18.11 -4.88
C ASN A 207 -14.30 19.16 -4.21
N ALA A 208 -13.72 20.04 -4.99
CA ALA A 208 -12.90 21.15 -4.53
C ALA A 208 -13.66 22.48 -4.71
N TYR A 209 -13.68 23.30 -3.67
CA TYR A 209 -14.37 24.59 -3.65
C TYR A 209 -13.35 25.68 -3.32
N ALA A 210 -13.05 26.55 -4.27
CA ALA A 210 -12.11 27.65 -4.09
C ALA A 210 -12.84 28.90 -3.58
N ILE A 211 -12.44 29.39 -2.42
CA ILE A 211 -12.94 30.63 -1.82
C ILE A 211 -11.94 31.76 -2.08
N GLY A 212 -12.38 32.75 -2.85
CA GLY A 212 -11.58 33.91 -3.19
C GLY A 212 -10.55 33.69 -4.31
N GLY A 213 -9.98 34.82 -4.79
CA GLY A 213 -9.08 34.84 -5.94
C GLY A 213 -7.75 34.12 -5.68
N GLY A 214 -7.23 34.18 -4.46
CA GLY A 214 -5.96 33.54 -4.08
C GLY A 214 -6.03 32.01 -4.17
N ALA A 215 -7.06 31.40 -3.60
CA ALA A 215 -7.30 29.96 -3.68
C ALA A 215 -7.59 29.53 -5.12
N SER A 216 -8.43 30.27 -5.85
CA SER A 216 -8.75 29.99 -7.25
C SER A 216 -7.51 29.96 -8.14
N LYS A 217 -6.62 30.94 -8.02
CA LYS A 217 -5.35 30.99 -8.76
C LYS A 217 -4.39 29.88 -8.35
N GLY A 218 -4.30 29.61 -7.06
CA GLY A 218 -3.44 28.55 -6.54
C GLY A 218 -3.83 27.15 -7.02
N LEU A 219 -5.13 26.93 -7.30
CA LEU A 219 -5.64 25.64 -7.78
C LEU A 219 -5.47 25.41 -9.29
N GLU A 220 -5.10 26.41 -10.08
CA GLU A 220 -4.90 26.24 -11.54
C GLU A 220 -3.80 25.23 -11.92
N LYS A 221 -2.86 24.98 -11.01
CA LYS A 221 -1.78 24.00 -11.20
C LYS A 221 -2.19 22.55 -10.89
N PHE A 222 -3.40 22.33 -10.38
CA PHE A 222 -3.91 21.01 -10.02
C PHE A 222 -4.97 20.55 -11.03
N PRO A 223 -5.04 19.24 -11.34
CA PRO A 223 -5.98 18.68 -12.32
C PRO A 223 -7.40 18.49 -11.78
N ASP A 224 -7.67 18.90 -10.54
CA ASP A 224 -8.94 18.67 -9.86
C ASP A 224 -10.06 19.53 -10.46
N ASN A 225 -11.28 19.00 -10.43
CA ASN A 225 -12.46 19.76 -10.80
C ASN A 225 -12.84 20.72 -9.66
N VAL A 226 -12.78 22.02 -9.92
CA VAL A 226 -12.91 23.07 -8.89
C VAL A 226 -14.11 23.94 -9.15
N THR A 227 -15.00 24.06 -8.16
CA THR A 227 -16.03 25.11 -8.12
C THR A 227 -15.43 26.36 -7.50
N LYS A 228 -15.52 27.51 -8.19
CA LYS A 228 -14.86 28.75 -7.77
C LYS A 228 -15.88 29.78 -7.29
N PHE A 229 -15.63 30.36 -6.13
CA PHE A 229 -16.39 31.50 -5.57
C PHE A 229 -15.44 32.70 -5.47
N VAL A 230 -15.47 33.55 -6.49
CA VAL A 230 -14.57 34.71 -6.63
C VAL A 230 -15.41 35.94 -6.92
N GLY A 231 -15.60 36.77 -5.92
CA GLY A 231 -16.22 38.09 -6.05
C GLY A 231 -15.16 39.20 -6.23
N ASN A 232 -15.58 40.39 -6.57
CA ASN A 232 -14.72 41.57 -6.66
C ASN A 232 -14.19 42.01 -5.28
N ASP A 233 -14.92 41.64 -4.22
CA ASP A 233 -14.53 41.84 -2.84
C ASP A 233 -14.99 40.68 -1.94
N PHE A 234 -14.68 40.77 -0.64
CA PHE A 234 -15.07 39.80 0.36
C PHE A 234 -16.58 39.60 0.46
N LYS A 235 -17.38 40.69 0.40
CA LYS A 235 -18.84 40.63 0.54
C LYS A 235 -19.45 39.90 -0.64
N GLU A 236 -18.96 40.14 -1.83
CA GLU A 236 -19.42 39.43 -3.03
C GLU A 236 -19.02 37.97 -3.01
N THR A 237 -17.79 37.62 -2.60
CA THR A 237 -17.36 36.25 -2.42
C THR A 237 -18.27 35.49 -1.43
N TYR A 238 -18.57 36.12 -0.29
CA TYR A 238 -19.50 35.55 0.71
C TYR A 238 -20.90 35.32 0.11
N ARG A 239 -21.46 36.34 -0.59
CA ARG A 239 -22.78 36.25 -1.24
C ARG A 239 -22.84 35.07 -2.22
N LEU A 240 -21.82 34.90 -3.06
CA LEU A 240 -21.75 33.78 -4.02
C LEU A 240 -21.80 32.42 -3.32
N VAL A 241 -21.15 32.27 -2.18
CA VAL A 241 -21.18 31.02 -1.39
C VAL A 241 -22.58 30.77 -0.82
N VAL A 242 -23.21 31.80 -0.24
CA VAL A 242 -24.57 31.68 0.34
C VAL A 242 -25.58 31.29 -0.73
N GLU A 243 -25.62 32.03 -1.85
CA GLU A 243 -26.51 31.74 -2.97
C GLU A 243 -26.35 30.34 -3.51
N TRP A 244 -25.10 29.84 -3.57
CA TRP A 244 -24.83 28.46 -3.98
C TRP A 244 -25.36 27.44 -2.97
N LEU A 245 -25.13 27.64 -1.66
CA LEU A 245 -25.63 26.77 -0.60
C LEU A 245 -27.16 26.69 -0.62
N GLU A 246 -27.86 27.81 -0.75
CA GLU A 246 -29.31 27.88 -0.91
C GLU A 246 -29.78 27.14 -2.16
N SER A 247 -29.12 27.33 -3.30
CA SER A 247 -29.45 26.66 -4.57
C SER A 247 -29.33 25.14 -4.48
N LYS A 248 -28.48 24.64 -3.57
CA LYS A 248 -28.26 23.20 -3.31
C LYS A 248 -29.11 22.69 -2.15
N LYS A 249 -29.88 23.55 -1.49
CA LYS A 249 -30.69 23.21 -0.31
C LYS A 249 -29.87 22.70 0.88
N TYR A 250 -28.67 23.22 1.03
CA TYR A 250 -27.82 22.97 2.20
C TYR A 250 -28.12 23.98 3.32
N MET A 251 -28.70 25.11 2.96
CA MET A 251 -29.05 26.22 3.85
C MET A 251 -30.52 26.55 3.70
#